data_6600007d24a6c694497f2d399fef8ba2
#
_entry.id   6600007d24a6c694497f2d399fef8ba2
#
_cell.length_a   1.000
_cell.length_b   1.000
_cell.length_c   1.000
_cell.angle_alpha   90.00
_cell.angle_beta   90.00
_cell.angle_gamma   90.00
#
_symmetry.space_group_name_H-M   'P 1'
#
loop_
_entity.id
_entity.type
_entity.pdbx_description
1 polymer ?
#
loop_
_entity_poly.entity_id
_entity_poly.type
_entity_poly.pdbx_seq_one_letter_code
_entity_poly.pdbx_strand_id
1 'polypeptide(L)'
;MEKEEILNWNRKYDEDHPWWTQKERELGDKFRMLKELTKDDLIKVVEWKFKTLPGRKARILRLVAKNDDTRIRKISNTVFNLSSGHDSYKVDSFCSLHGVGPALASTILTFYNPKEYGVFDIHVWRELFGKEPSFLFTTKNYLKLLTELRKIARRFGLDVRIVEKALFKKNIDE
;
A
#
# COMPACT_ATOMS: atom_id res chain seq x y z
N MET A 1 -18.60 -11.69 2.84
CA MET A 1 -18.29 -11.53 1.40
C MET A 1 -17.80 -12.88 0.88
N GLU A 2 -18.35 -13.34 -0.23
CA GLU A 2 -17.94 -14.57 -0.89
C GLU A 2 -16.87 -14.29 -1.97
N LYS A 3 -16.20 -15.35 -2.45
CA LYS A 3 -15.09 -15.22 -3.40
C LYS A 3 -15.47 -14.47 -4.68
N GLU A 4 -16.61 -14.81 -5.26
CA GLU A 4 -17.10 -14.18 -6.51
C GLU A 4 -17.41 -12.68 -6.31
N GLU A 5 -17.95 -12.33 -5.15
CA GLU A 5 -18.21 -10.93 -4.79
C GLU A 5 -16.89 -10.13 -4.70
N ILE A 6 -15.85 -10.70 -4.07
CA ILE A 6 -14.51 -10.09 -4.01
C ILE A 6 -13.97 -9.86 -5.42
N LEU A 7 -14.03 -10.87 -6.27
CA LEU A 7 -13.52 -10.76 -7.65
C LEU A 7 -14.29 -9.73 -8.47
N ASN A 8 -15.60 -9.62 -8.27
CA ASN A 8 -16.43 -8.62 -8.93
C ASN A 8 -16.07 -7.19 -8.50
N TRP A 9 -15.91 -6.94 -7.19
CA TRP A 9 -15.52 -5.62 -6.69
C TRP A 9 -14.09 -5.25 -7.11
N ASN A 10 -13.15 -6.22 -7.12
CA ASN A 10 -11.81 -5.98 -7.63
C ASN A 10 -11.82 -5.60 -9.12
N ARG A 11 -12.63 -6.28 -9.96
CA ARG A 11 -12.78 -5.92 -11.37
C ARG A 11 -13.32 -4.51 -11.53
N LYS A 12 -14.37 -4.13 -10.80
CA LYS A 12 -14.90 -2.76 -10.80
C LYS A 12 -13.84 -1.74 -10.40
N TYR A 13 -13.00 -2.04 -9.40
CA TYR A 13 -11.89 -1.17 -9.05
C TYR A 13 -10.97 -0.93 -10.25
N ASP A 14 -10.55 -1.99 -10.94
CA ASP A 14 -9.61 -1.89 -12.05
C ASP A 14 -10.24 -1.15 -13.26
N GLU A 15 -11.53 -1.35 -13.53
CA GLU A 15 -12.29 -0.67 -14.58
C GLU A 15 -12.43 0.84 -14.29
N ASP A 16 -12.72 1.22 -13.04
CA ASP A 16 -12.95 2.61 -12.66
C ASP A 16 -11.64 3.38 -12.40
N HIS A 17 -10.54 2.65 -12.14
CA HIS A 17 -9.26 3.24 -11.77
C HIS A 17 -8.09 2.78 -12.67
N PRO A 18 -8.21 2.84 -14.03
CA PRO A 18 -7.21 2.28 -14.93
C PRO A 18 -5.83 2.90 -14.79
N TRP A 19 -5.76 4.21 -14.52
CA TRP A 19 -4.48 4.89 -14.31
C TRP A 19 -3.76 4.38 -13.07
N TRP A 20 -4.47 4.18 -11.94
CA TRP A 20 -3.89 3.64 -10.71
C TRP A 20 -3.39 2.21 -10.90
N THR A 21 -4.18 1.38 -11.54
CA THR A 21 -3.83 -0.03 -11.83
C THR A 21 -2.61 -0.12 -12.73
N GLN A 22 -2.52 0.71 -13.77
CA GLN A 22 -1.37 0.74 -14.66
C GLN A 22 -0.11 1.19 -13.94
N LYS A 23 -0.15 2.30 -13.19
CA LYS A 23 1.01 2.84 -12.45
C LYS A 23 1.50 1.90 -11.36
N GLU A 24 0.58 1.27 -10.63
CA GLU A 24 0.89 0.23 -9.65
C GLU A 24 1.68 -0.92 -10.28
N ARG A 25 1.24 -1.40 -11.45
CA ARG A 25 1.92 -2.46 -12.19
C ARG A 25 3.31 -2.04 -12.64
N GLU A 26 3.44 -0.89 -13.29
CA GLU A 26 4.72 -0.36 -13.78
C GLU A 26 5.75 -0.24 -12.65
N LEU A 27 5.38 0.39 -11.54
CA LEU A 27 6.27 0.56 -10.39
C LEU A 27 6.57 -0.77 -9.69
N GLY A 28 5.56 -1.62 -9.51
CA GLY A 28 5.74 -2.94 -8.89
C GLY A 28 6.69 -3.84 -9.68
N ASP A 29 6.57 -3.88 -11.00
CA ASP A 29 7.48 -4.64 -11.87
C ASP A 29 8.92 -4.12 -11.74
N LYS A 30 9.09 -2.81 -11.74
CA LYS A 30 10.40 -2.19 -11.53
C LYS A 30 11.00 -2.55 -10.17
N PHE A 31 10.22 -2.46 -9.09
CA PHE A 31 10.69 -2.77 -7.74
C PHE A 31 11.11 -4.24 -7.59
N ARG A 32 10.36 -5.16 -8.18
CA ARG A 32 10.70 -6.59 -8.18
C ARG A 32 11.97 -6.88 -8.97
N MET A 33 12.16 -6.20 -10.09
CA MET A 33 13.32 -6.38 -10.95
C MET A 33 14.59 -5.81 -10.31
N LEU A 34 14.53 -4.58 -9.79
CA LEU A 34 15.71 -3.86 -9.28
C LEU A 34 15.97 -4.09 -7.79
N LYS A 35 14.98 -4.57 -7.02
CA LYS A 35 15.05 -4.73 -5.57
C LYS A 35 15.41 -3.45 -4.81
N GLU A 36 15.04 -2.31 -5.36
CA GLU A 36 15.24 -1.00 -4.75
C GLU A 36 14.26 0.05 -5.29
N LEU A 37 14.12 1.16 -4.57
CA LEU A 37 13.47 2.39 -5.00
C LEU A 37 14.50 3.49 -5.20
N THR A 38 14.29 4.33 -6.21
CA THR A 38 14.93 5.65 -6.32
C THR A 38 14.07 6.72 -5.63
N LYS A 39 14.63 7.92 -5.45
CA LYS A 39 13.86 9.08 -4.99
C LYS A 39 12.71 9.42 -5.96
N ASP A 40 12.94 9.33 -7.27
CA ASP A 40 11.93 9.54 -8.29
C ASP A 40 10.79 8.51 -8.17
N ASP A 41 11.12 7.26 -7.90
CA ASP A 41 10.11 6.22 -7.64
C ASP A 41 9.26 6.53 -6.40
N LEU A 42 9.89 6.98 -5.31
CA LEU A 42 9.18 7.38 -4.10
C LEU A 42 8.22 8.55 -4.36
N ILE A 43 8.64 9.53 -5.16
CA ILE A 43 7.78 10.64 -5.61
C ILE A 43 6.57 10.10 -6.37
N LYS A 44 6.75 9.17 -7.31
CA LYS A 44 5.67 8.56 -8.09
C LYS A 44 4.70 7.77 -7.20
N VAL A 45 5.18 7.09 -6.14
CA VAL A 45 4.31 6.43 -5.17
C VAL A 45 3.48 7.44 -4.39
N VAL A 46 4.06 8.58 -4.00
CA VAL A 46 3.33 9.68 -3.36
C VAL A 46 2.23 10.23 -4.28
N GLU A 47 2.56 10.46 -5.54
CA GLU A 47 1.61 10.94 -6.55
C GLU A 47 0.46 9.96 -6.75
N TRP A 48 0.75 8.68 -6.78
CA TRP A 48 -0.25 7.62 -6.85
C TRP A 48 -1.16 7.63 -5.62
N LYS A 49 -0.60 7.56 -4.41
CA LYS A 49 -1.38 7.45 -3.16
C LYS A 49 -2.24 8.69 -2.87
N PHE A 50 -1.74 9.87 -3.20
CA PHE A 50 -2.40 11.13 -2.87
C PHE A 50 -2.90 11.90 -4.10
N LYS A 51 -3.17 11.21 -5.21
CA LYS A 51 -3.60 11.82 -6.48
C LYS A 51 -4.81 12.74 -6.30
N THR A 52 -5.79 12.32 -5.53
CA THR A 52 -7.04 13.07 -5.28
C THR A 52 -6.97 14.04 -4.09
N LEU A 53 -5.82 14.14 -3.44
CA LEU A 53 -5.61 14.95 -2.23
C LEU A 53 -4.45 15.96 -2.44
N PRO A 54 -4.63 17.00 -3.28
CA PRO A 54 -3.54 17.86 -3.74
C PRO A 54 -2.78 18.55 -2.60
N GLY A 55 -3.47 19.03 -1.57
CA GLY A 55 -2.84 19.68 -0.42
C GLY A 55 -1.95 18.72 0.38
N ARG A 56 -2.44 17.52 0.65
CA ARG A 56 -1.66 16.46 1.32
C ARG A 56 -0.49 16.04 0.46
N LYS A 57 -0.71 15.82 -0.85
CA LYS A 57 0.33 15.48 -1.81
C LYS A 57 1.47 16.49 -1.79
N ALA A 58 1.18 17.78 -1.92
CA ALA A 58 2.18 18.85 -1.92
C ALA A 58 3.01 18.87 -0.63
N ARG A 59 2.36 18.69 0.54
CA ARG A 59 3.05 18.61 1.83
C ARG A 59 3.99 17.41 1.90
N ILE A 60 3.53 16.24 1.50
CA ILE A 60 4.33 15.01 1.55
C ILE A 60 5.49 15.08 0.55
N LEU A 61 5.29 15.60 -0.66
CA LEU A 61 6.37 15.79 -1.63
C LEU A 61 7.50 16.67 -1.10
N ARG A 62 7.17 17.76 -0.38
CA ARG A 62 8.19 18.61 0.27
C ARG A 62 9.00 17.86 1.33
N LEU A 63 8.37 16.97 2.09
CA LEU A 63 9.06 16.15 3.08
C LEU A 63 9.92 15.07 2.42
N VAL A 64 9.38 14.36 1.45
CA VAL A 64 10.09 13.31 0.69
C VAL A 64 11.32 13.88 -0.02
N ALA A 65 11.23 15.11 -0.54
CA ALA A 65 12.36 15.78 -1.20
C ALA A 65 13.60 15.93 -0.30
N LYS A 66 13.45 15.92 1.02
CA LYS A 66 14.54 16.01 1.99
C LYS A 66 15.36 14.71 2.12
N ASN A 67 14.86 13.58 1.61
CA ASN A 67 15.59 12.33 1.67
C ASN A 67 16.69 12.30 0.61
N ASP A 68 17.83 11.71 0.97
CA ASP A 68 18.90 11.37 0.05
C ASP A 68 18.53 10.10 -0.76
N ASP A 69 18.80 10.11 -2.07
CA ASP A 69 18.51 8.98 -2.96
C ASP A 69 19.23 7.70 -2.52
N THR A 70 20.49 7.82 -2.10
CA THR A 70 21.28 6.69 -1.59
C THR A 70 20.63 6.04 -0.38
N ARG A 71 20.08 6.85 0.55
CA ARG A 71 19.38 6.33 1.73
C ARG A 71 18.09 5.60 1.34
N ILE A 72 17.32 6.15 0.40
CA ILE A 72 16.08 5.51 -0.10
C ILE A 72 16.43 4.14 -0.70
N ARG A 73 17.42 4.08 -1.58
CA ARG A 73 17.88 2.82 -2.20
C ARG A 73 18.33 1.79 -1.16
N LYS A 74 19.14 2.21 -0.20
CA LYS A 74 19.65 1.32 0.85
C LYS A 74 18.51 0.72 1.69
N ILE A 75 17.57 1.54 2.13
CA ILE A 75 16.42 1.08 2.93
C ILE A 75 15.56 0.13 2.12
N SER A 76 15.17 0.50 0.91
CA SER A 76 14.32 -0.33 0.07
C SER A 76 14.99 -1.65 -0.33
N ASN A 77 16.27 -1.61 -0.68
CA ASN A 77 17.02 -2.84 -0.97
C ASN A 77 17.07 -3.78 0.24
N THR A 78 17.35 -3.25 1.43
CA THR A 78 17.32 -4.05 2.66
C THR A 78 15.94 -4.68 2.88
N VAL A 79 14.87 -3.89 2.79
CA VAL A 79 13.50 -4.37 3.01
C VAL A 79 13.05 -5.41 1.98
N PHE A 80 13.34 -5.16 0.70
CA PHE A 80 12.92 -6.06 -0.38
C PHE A 80 13.67 -7.40 -0.41
N ASN A 81 14.86 -7.45 0.18
CA ASN A 81 15.63 -8.70 0.28
C ASN A 81 15.35 -9.48 1.59
N LEU A 82 14.54 -8.95 2.51
CA LEU A 82 14.08 -9.71 3.66
C LEU A 82 13.08 -10.80 3.24
N SER A 83 13.19 -11.95 3.89
CA SER A 83 12.23 -13.05 3.76
C SER A 83 10.81 -12.62 4.22
N SER A 84 9.83 -13.50 4.00
CA SER A 84 8.48 -13.34 4.54
C SER A 84 8.49 -13.12 6.05
N GLY A 85 7.53 -12.36 6.55
CA GLY A 85 7.52 -11.89 7.93
C GLY A 85 8.26 -10.58 8.08
N HIS A 86 8.67 -10.26 9.31
CA HIS A 86 9.30 -8.96 9.63
C HIS A 86 8.48 -7.73 9.24
N ASP A 87 7.15 -7.85 9.20
CA ASP A 87 6.26 -6.81 8.68
C ASP A 87 6.41 -5.48 9.42
N SER A 88 6.48 -5.51 10.77
CA SER A 88 6.72 -4.32 11.58
C SER A 88 8.03 -3.61 11.20
N TYR A 89 9.10 -4.38 11.12
CA TYR A 89 10.42 -3.85 10.73
C TYR A 89 10.41 -3.26 9.31
N LYS A 90 9.75 -3.91 8.36
CA LYS A 90 9.65 -3.42 6.98
C LYS A 90 8.90 -2.07 6.91
N VAL A 91 7.77 -1.97 7.61
CA VAL A 91 6.99 -0.72 7.68
C VAL A 91 7.80 0.38 8.36
N ASP A 92 8.36 0.10 9.54
CA ASP A 92 9.11 1.08 10.33
C ASP A 92 10.38 1.55 9.62
N SER A 93 11.04 0.65 8.86
CA SER A 93 12.20 1.02 8.03
C SER A 93 11.84 2.07 6.97
N PHE A 94 10.73 1.89 6.26
CA PHE A 94 10.26 2.92 5.33
C PHE A 94 9.81 4.19 6.05
N CYS A 95 9.17 4.07 7.21
CA CYS A 95 8.75 5.22 8.01
C CYS A 95 9.93 6.04 8.58
N SER A 96 11.15 5.53 8.55
CA SER A 96 12.35 6.30 8.88
C SER A 96 12.72 7.36 7.83
N LEU A 97 12.11 7.31 6.66
CA LEU A 97 12.25 8.32 5.61
C LEU A 97 11.33 9.52 5.89
N HIS A 98 11.82 10.73 5.62
CA HIS A 98 11.00 11.93 5.73
C HIS A 98 9.76 11.84 4.85
N GLY A 99 8.60 12.15 5.40
CA GLY A 99 7.32 12.15 4.69
C GLY A 99 6.67 10.77 4.50
N VAL A 100 7.33 9.69 4.92
CA VAL A 100 6.77 8.34 4.80
C VAL A 100 6.14 7.90 6.11
N GLY A 101 4.82 7.79 6.13
CA GLY A 101 4.07 7.15 7.20
C GLY A 101 3.62 5.73 6.83
N PRO A 102 2.93 5.01 7.75
CA PRO A 102 2.48 3.64 7.51
C PRO A 102 1.61 3.45 6.26
N ALA A 103 0.78 4.44 5.91
CA ALA A 103 -0.03 4.39 4.68
C ALA A 103 0.84 4.35 3.42
N LEU A 104 1.88 5.20 3.34
CA LEU A 104 2.79 5.22 2.20
C LEU A 104 3.72 4.00 2.20
N ALA A 105 4.23 3.59 3.36
CA ALA A 105 5.04 2.38 3.51
C ALA A 105 4.26 1.13 3.04
N SER A 106 2.99 1.01 3.43
CA SER A 106 2.13 -0.08 2.96
C SER A 106 1.94 -0.09 1.45
N THR A 107 1.84 1.09 0.83
CA THR A 107 1.73 1.23 -0.63
C THR A 107 2.98 0.71 -1.33
N ILE A 108 4.17 1.07 -0.85
CA ILE A 108 5.44 0.56 -1.38
C ILE A 108 5.51 -0.96 -1.27
N LEU A 109 5.19 -1.52 -0.10
CA LEU A 109 5.19 -2.97 0.12
C LEU A 109 4.19 -3.70 -0.77
N THR A 110 3.00 -3.12 -0.97
CA THR A 110 1.95 -3.66 -1.84
C THR A 110 2.40 -3.71 -3.30
N PHE A 111 3.04 -2.67 -3.79
CA PHE A 111 3.55 -2.65 -5.16
C PHE A 111 4.64 -3.70 -5.36
N TYR A 112 5.52 -3.86 -4.38
CA TYR A 112 6.58 -4.87 -4.43
C TYR A 112 6.02 -6.30 -4.34
N ASN A 113 5.10 -6.56 -3.42
CA ASN A 113 4.54 -7.91 -3.19
C ASN A 113 3.03 -7.88 -2.92
N PRO A 114 2.20 -7.76 -3.98
CA PRO A 114 0.74 -7.69 -3.86
C PRO A 114 0.10 -8.98 -3.33
N LYS A 115 0.83 -10.10 -3.34
CA LYS A 115 0.35 -11.36 -2.77
C LYS A 115 0.26 -11.30 -1.25
N GLU A 116 1.17 -10.57 -0.61
CA GLU A 116 1.31 -10.53 0.84
C GLU A 116 0.86 -9.22 1.49
N TYR A 117 0.77 -8.13 0.71
CA TYR A 117 0.47 -6.78 1.22
C TYR A 117 -0.73 -6.15 0.53
N GLY A 118 -1.43 -5.30 1.28
CA GLY A 118 -2.50 -4.42 0.81
C GLY A 118 -2.26 -2.99 1.29
N VAL A 119 -2.79 -2.02 0.56
CA VAL A 119 -2.65 -0.61 0.89
C VAL A 119 -3.43 -0.26 2.15
N PHE A 120 -2.78 0.42 3.09
CA PHE A 120 -3.42 0.91 4.30
C PHE A 120 -4.30 2.12 3.97
N ASP A 121 -5.60 1.91 3.96
CA ASP A 121 -6.59 2.91 3.63
C ASP A 121 -7.74 2.95 4.64
N ILE A 122 -8.33 4.13 4.83
CA ILE A 122 -9.44 4.34 5.77
C ILE A 122 -10.71 3.59 5.33
N HIS A 123 -10.96 3.52 4.03
CA HIS A 123 -12.12 2.81 3.48
C HIS A 123 -12.03 1.30 3.73
N VAL A 124 -10.83 0.74 3.55
CA VAL A 124 -10.57 -0.68 3.87
C VAL A 124 -10.71 -0.93 5.37
N TRP A 125 -10.22 -0.01 6.20
CA TRP A 125 -10.41 -0.11 7.64
C TRP A 125 -11.88 -0.13 8.03
N ARG A 126 -12.67 0.81 7.49
CA ARG A 126 -14.10 0.92 7.78
C ARG A 126 -14.87 -0.32 7.36
N GLU A 127 -14.54 -0.90 6.22
CA GLU A 127 -15.18 -2.13 5.75
C GLU A 127 -14.89 -3.34 6.66
N LEU A 128 -13.68 -3.41 7.23
CA LEU A 128 -13.28 -4.51 8.11
C LEU A 128 -13.70 -4.33 9.57
N PHE A 129 -13.64 -3.10 10.08
CA PHE A 129 -13.73 -2.83 11.52
C PHE A 129 -14.79 -1.78 11.89
N GLY A 130 -15.46 -1.17 10.92
CA GLY A 130 -16.36 -0.05 11.15
C GLY A 130 -15.62 1.25 11.43
N LYS A 131 -15.95 1.93 12.52
CA LYS A 131 -15.36 3.24 12.86
C LYS A 131 -13.86 3.16 13.11
N GLU A 132 -13.14 4.11 12.54
CA GLU A 132 -11.70 4.26 12.75
C GLU A 132 -11.36 4.88 14.13
N PRO A 133 -10.20 4.53 14.72
CA PRO A 133 -9.69 5.18 15.92
C PRO A 133 -9.18 6.60 15.61
N SER A 134 -9.05 7.46 16.64
CA SER A 134 -8.55 8.83 16.49
C SER A 134 -7.20 8.93 15.80
N PHE A 135 -6.33 7.94 15.99
CA PHE A 135 -5.02 7.81 15.33
C PHE A 135 -4.97 6.50 14.53
N LEU A 136 -5.53 6.52 13.31
CA LEU A 136 -5.62 5.32 12.47
C LEU A 136 -4.23 4.88 11.96
N PHE A 137 -3.49 5.78 11.32
CA PHE A 137 -2.31 5.43 10.53
C PHE A 137 -1.05 5.17 11.39
N THR A 138 -1.07 4.07 12.13
CA THR A 138 0.05 3.54 12.92
C THR A 138 0.47 2.17 12.37
N THR A 139 1.73 1.78 12.60
CA THR A 139 2.23 0.43 12.25
C THR A 139 1.36 -0.65 12.89
N LYS A 140 1.01 -0.50 14.17
CA LYS A 140 0.14 -1.45 14.90
C LYS A 140 -1.20 -1.67 14.20
N ASN A 141 -1.87 -0.60 13.81
CA ASN A 141 -3.17 -0.69 13.12
C ASN A 141 -3.01 -1.26 11.72
N TYR A 142 -1.95 -0.92 11.00
CA TYR A 142 -1.67 -1.55 9.72
C TYR A 142 -1.50 -3.06 9.84
N LEU A 143 -0.74 -3.54 10.82
CA LEU A 143 -0.55 -4.98 11.04
C LEU A 143 -1.87 -5.68 11.40
N LYS A 144 -2.74 -5.02 12.16
CA LYS A 144 -4.09 -5.52 12.44
C LYS A 144 -4.91 -5.66 11.14
N LEU A 145 -4.92 -4.63 10.30
CA LEU A 145 -5.60 -4.65 9.01
C LEU A 145 -5.02 -5.75 8.10
N LEU A 146 -3.71 -5.83 7.99
CA LEU A 146 -3.01 -6.81 7.17
C LEU A 146 -3.31 -8.26 7.60
N THR A 147 -3.44 -8.49 8.91
CA THR A 147 -3.83 -9.81 9.45
C THR A 147 -5.20 -10.24 8.93
N GLU A 148 -6.19 -9.36 8.96
CA GLU A 148 -7.54 -9.69 8.44
C GLU A 148 -7.56 -9.83 6.91
N LEU A 149 -6.84 -8.96 6.18
CA LEU A 149 -6.71 -9.11 4.74
C LEU A 149 -6.11 -10.45 4.35
N ARG A 150 -5.02 -10.87 5.01
CA ARG A 150 -4.37 -12.17 4.77
C ARG A 150 -5.27 -13.35 5.13
N LYS A 151 -6.05 -13.23 6.17
CA LYS A 151 -7.03 -14.26 6.56
C LYS A 151 -8.08 -14.49 5.47
N ILE A 152 -8.63 -13.41 4.93
CA ILE A 152 -9.60 -13.47 3.82
C ILE A 152 -8.93 -14.01 2.56
N ALA A 153 -7.75 -13.49 2.21
CA ALA A 153 -6.98 -13.91 1.04
C ALA A 153 -6.68 -15.41 1.05
N ARG A 154 -6.22 -15.95 2.18
CA ARG A 154 -5.94 -17.40 2.36
C ARG A 154 -7.20 -18.25 2.24
N ARG A 155 -8.31 -17.79 2.84
CA ARG A 155 -9.60 -18.51 2.78
C ARG A 155 -10.04 -18.77 1.34
N PHE A 156 -9.79 -17.82 0.43
CA PHE A 156 -10.28 -17.88 -0.95
C PHE A 156 -9.19 -18.16 -1.99
N GLY A 157 -7.92 -18.31 -1.57
CA GLY A 157 -6.80 -18.51 -2.48
C GLY A 157 -6.58 -17.30 -3.40
N LEU A 158 -6.63 -16.07 -2.83
CA LEU A 158 -6.47 -14.80 -3.55
C LEU A 158 -5.22 -14.05 -3.07
N ASP A 159 -4.71 -13.14 -3.89
CA ASP A 159 -3.71 -12.18 -3.47
C ASP A 159 -4.33 -11.15 -2.48
N VAL A 160 -3.55 -10.72 -1.51
CA VAL A 160 -3.99 -9.74 -0.50
C VAL A 160 -4.46 -8.43 -1.15
N ARG A 161 -3.78 -7.99 -2.21
CA ARG A 161 -4.14 -6.78 -2.95
C ARG A 161 -5.52 -6.89 -3.63
N ILE A 162 -5.89 -8.07 -4.13
CA ILE A 162 -7.22 -8.30 -4.72
C ILE A 162 -8.31 -8.08 -3.66
N VAL A 163 -8.11 -8.63 -2.48
CA VAL A 163 -9.06 -8.48 -1.36
C VAL A 163 -9.15 -7.02 -0.93
N GLU A 164 -8.02 -6.34 -0.80
CA GLU A 164 -7.97 -4.94 -0.38
C GLU A 164 -8.66 -4.01 -1.39
N LYS A 165 -8.40 -4.16 -2.70
CA LYS A 165 -9.11 -3.40 -3.75
C LYS A 165 -10.62 -3.60 -3.69
N ALA A 166 -11.05 -4.84 -3.47
CA ALA A 166 -12.47 -5.17 -3.37
C ALA A 166 -13.14 -4.47 -2.18
N LEU A 167 -12.52 -4.52 -1.01
CA LEU A 167 -13.04 -3.87 0.19
C LEU A 167 -13.06 -2.34 0.04
N PHE A 168 -11.99 -1.77 -0.52
CA PHE A 168 -11.93 -0.34 -0.82
C PHE A 168 -13.06 0.08 -1.74
N LYS A 169 -13.21 -0.62 -2.88
CA LYS A 169 -14.23 -0.28 -3.88
C LYS A 169 -15.65 -0.43 -3.35
N LYS A 170 -15.91 -1.50 -2.61
CA LYS A 170 -17.19 -1.72 -1.96
C LYS A 170 -17.54 -0.56 -1.02
N ASN A 171 -16.63 -0.16 -0.14
CA ASN A 171 -16.88 0.89 0.84
C ASN A 171 -17.13 2.28 0.23
N ILE A 172 -16.57 2.59 -0.93
CA ILE A 172 -16.79 3.89 -1.58
C ILE A 172 -18.04 3.94 -2.46
N ASP A 173 -18.58 2.78 -2.87
CA ASP A 173 -19.78 2.68 -3.72
C ASP A 173 -21.06 2.40 -2.94
N GLU A 174 -20.99 1.87 -1.71
CA GLU A 174 -22.11 1.61 -0.78
C GLU A 174 -22.21 2.69 0.31
#